data_e45ada0c1596a3fd8d24037533b5b62e
#
_entry.id   e45ada0c1596a3fd8d24037533b5b62e
#
_cell.length_a   1.000
_cell.length_b   1.000
_cell.length_c   1.000
_cell.angle_alpha   90.00
_cell.angle_beta   90.00
_cell.angle_gamma   90.00
#
_symmetry.space_group_name_H-M   'P 1'
#
loop_
_entity.id
_entity.type
_entity.pdbx_description
1 polymer ?
#
loop_
_entity_poly.entity_id
_entity_poly.type
_entity_poly.pdbx_seq_one_letter_code
_entity_poly.pdbx_strand_id
1 'polypeptide(L)'
;MNLIEFFLRNRQEVTTLTLEHLFLVVVSTGVAILIGVPLGILLTRKPALSKPILGFANIMQTVPSLALFGFLIPLNLYLFHVRIIGGIGPQTAIAALVLYALLPIIRNTFTGINGVDPAIREAGRGMGMTDRQLLLQVELPLSLGVILAGVRVATVICVGTATIAAAIDAGGLGRYIFRGLRMNDNVLILAGAVPAALIALAADVILGYAERAMRLGQIAGKRFKKVIWAAAGALAVVASIVVFYSGKASHRVAVGSKDFTEQIILGELLAQAIEAKTSLLVERRFDLGGNLAH
;
A
#
# COMPACT_ATOMS: atom_id res chain seq x y z
N MET A 1 -23.95 -20.59 -7.19
CA MET A 1 -23.88 -19.82 -5.92
C MET A 1 -23.88 -18.34 -6.26
N ASN A 2 -24.75 -17.55 -5.63
CA ASN A 2 -24.78 -16.10 -5.84
C ASN A 2 -23.66 -15.42 -5.04
N LEU A 3 -23.20 -14.24 -5.50
CA LEU A 3 -22.14 -13.47 -4.84
C LEU A 3 -22.44 -13.16 -3.36
N ILE A 4 -23.70 -12.84 -3.04
CA ILE A 4 -24.13 -12.56 -1.66
C ILE A 4 -24.03 -13.83 -0.79
N GLU A 5 -24.49 -14.96 -1.31
CA GLU A 5 -24.38 -16.25 -0.62
C GLU A 5 -22.91 -16.64 -0.39
N PHE A 6 -22.04 -16.37 -1.37
CA PHE A 6 -20.60 -16.55 -1.21
C PHE A 6 -20.04 -15.73 -0.04
N PHE A 7 -20.36 -14.43 0.05
CA PHE A 7 -19.89 -13.56 1.13
C PHE A 7 -20.39 -14.03 2.52
N LEU A 8 -21.63 -14.46 2.61
CA LEU A 8 -22.20 -14.93 3.87
C LEU A 8 -21.53 -16.24 4.34
N ARG A 9 -21.25 -17.13 3.41
CA ARG A 9 -20.63 -18.44 3.70
C ARG A 9 -19.15 -18.32 4.02
N ASN A 10 -18.42 -17.43 3.32
CA ASN A 10 -16.97 -17.27 3.44
C ASN A 10 -16.58 -15.97 4.18
N ARG A 11 -17.45 -15.46 5.05
CA ARG A 11 -17.26 -14.16 5.72
C ARG A 11 -15.89 -13.98 6.40
N GLN A 12 -15.37 -15.04 7.01
CA GLN A 12 -14.09 -14.98 7.72
C GLN A 12 -12.91 -14.79 6.74
N GLU A 13 -12.89 -15.55 5.64
CA GLU A 13 -11.86 -15.42 4.59
C GLU A 13 -11.93 -14.05 3.92
N VAL A 14 -13.15 -13.61 3.55
CA VAL A 14 -13.38 -12.28 2.95
C VAL A 14 -12.87 -11.18 3.86
N THR A 15 -13.18 -11.23 5.16
CA THR A 15 -12.71 -10.23 6.13
C THR A 15 -11.19 -10.24 6.24
N THR A 16 -10.57 -11.42 6.33
CA THR A 16 -9.11 -11.55 6.41
C THR A 16 -8.43 -10.95 5.17
N LEU A 17 -8.86 -11.34 3.97
CA LEU A 17 -8.29 -10.83 2.73
C LEU A 17 -8.53 -9.33 2.53
N THR A 18 -9.66 -8.81 3.00
CA THR A 18 -9.94 -7.37 2.99
C THR A 18 -8.99 -6.62 3.93
N LEU A 19 -8.77 -7.14 5.13
CA LEU A 19 -7.83 -6.54 6.09
C LEU A 19 -6.37 -6.60 5.58
N GLU A 20 -5.94 -7.72 4.99
CA GLU A 20 -4.64 -7.82 4.35
C GLU A 20 -4.48 -6.79 3.22
N HIS A 21 -5.52 -6.62 2.39
CA HIS A 21 -5.51 -5.64 1.32
C HIS A 21 -5.40 -4.21 1.83
N LEU A 22 -6.21 -3.84 2.83
CA LEU A 22 -6.15 -2.54 3.48
C LEU A 22 -4.78 -2.30 4.14
N PHE A 23 -4.23 -3.32 4.78
CA PHE A 23 -2.90 -3.27 5.38
C PHE A 23 -1.82 -2.91 4.35
N LEU A 24 -1.77 -3.63 3.22
CA LEU A 24 -0.82 -3.34 2.14
C LEU A 24 -0.94 -1.90 1.66
N VAL A 25 -2.17 -1.42 1.41
CA VAL A 25 -2.44 -0.06 0.91
C VAL A 25 -2.04 1.00 1.94
N VAL A 26 -2.49 0.87 3.19
CA VAL A 26 -2.27 1.89 4.23
C VAL A 26 -0.80 1.99 4.60
N VAL A 27 -0.11 0.85 4.77
CA VAL A 27 1.33 0.83 5.07
C VAL A 27 2.12 1.45 3.93
N SER A 28 1.87 1.01 2.70
CA SER A 28 2.62 1.51 1.54
C SER A 28 2.39 2.99 1.30
N THR A 29 1.14 3.46 1.36
CA THR A 29 0.82 4.88 1.22
C THR A 29 1.41 5.69 2.38
N GLY A 30 1.34 5.19 3.62
CA GLY A 30 1.94 5.85 4.79
C GLY A 30 3.44 6.02 4.66
N VAL A 31 4.17 4.97 4.29
CA VAL A 31 5.62 5.04 4.04
C VAL A 31 5.93 6.00 2.89
N ALA A 32 5.14 5.95 1.81
CA ALA A 32 5.31 6.85 0.68
C ALA A 32 5.07 8.32 1.03
N ILE A 33 4.14 8.64 1.94
CA ILE A 33 3.94 9.99 2.47
C ILE A 33 5.15 10.43 3.30
N LEU A 34 5.63 9.57 4.20
CA LEU A 34 6.78 9.86 5.08
C LEU A 34 8.06 10.15 4.29
N ILE A 35 8.25 9.51 3.15
CA ILE A 35 9.41 9.73 2.28
C ILE A 35 9.12 10.82 1.24
N GLY A 36 7.97 10.75 0.59
CA GLY A 36 7.63 11.57 -0.58
C GLY A 36 7.38 13.04 -0.25
N VAL A 37 6.72 13.33 0.88
CA VAL A 37 6.47 14.73 1.28
C VAL A 37 7.77 15.44 1.65
N PRO A 38 8.64 14.92 2.54
CA PRO A 38 9.94 15.54 2.80
C PRO A 38 10.81 15.67 1.54
N LEU A 39 10.79 14.66 0.67
CA LEU A 39 11.55 14.69 -0.57
C LEU A 39 11.02 15.79 -1.51
N GLY A 40 9.69 15.90 -1.67
CA GLY A 40 9.06 16.98 -2.44
C GLY A 40 9.41 18.36 -1.91
N ILE A 41 9.42 18.56 -0.59
CA ILE A 41 9.87 19.80 0.06
C ILE A 41 11.35 20.07 -0.27
N LEU A 42 12.22 19.06 -0.13
CA LEU A 42 13.64 19.17 -0.43
C LEU A 42 13.89 19.65 -1.87
N LEU A 43 13.12 19.11 -2.83
CA LEU A 43 13.25 19.48 -4.23
C LEU A 43 12.92 20.96 -4.50
N THR A 44 12.04 21.58 -3.72
CA THR A 44 11.76 23.03 -3.83
C THR A 44 12.95 23.87 -3.36
N ARG A 45 13.75 23.34 -2.43
CA ARG A 45 14.96 24.02 -1.89
C ARG A 45 16.22 23.73 -2.70
N LYS A 46 16.25 22.60 -3.42
CA LYS A 46 17.38 22.15 -4.24
C LYS A 46 16.93 21.83 -5.67
N PRO A 47 16.67 22.83 -6.53
CA PRO A 47 16.12 22.62 -7.88
C PRO A 47 16.97 21.70 -8.77
N ALA A 48 18.30 21.66 -8.56
CA ALA A 48 19.19 20.78 -9.31
C ALA A 48 18.85 19.29 -9.15
N LEU A 49 18.25 18.87 -8.01
CA LEU A 49 17.86 17.51 -7.74
C LEU A 49 16.45 17.18 -8.30
N SER A 50 15.67 18.18 -8.70
CA SER A 50 14.29 17.95 -9.14
C SER A 50 14.21 17.11 -10.41
N LYS A 51 15.02 17.41 -11.42
CA LYS A 51 15.03 16.66 -12.69
C LYS A 51 15.41 15.18 -12.50
N PRO A 52 16.54 14.83 -11.85
CA PRO A 52 16.92 13.42 -11.69
C PRO A 52 15.95 12.64 -10.80
N ILE A 53 15.47 13.21 -9.69
CA ILE A 53 14.58 12.49 -8.76
C ILE A 53 13.18 12.29 -9.37
N LEU A 54 12.58 13.34 -9.95
CA LEU A 54 11.31 13.21 -10.64
C LEU A 54 11.43 12.32 -11.89
N GLY A 55 12.57 12.38 -12.60
CA GLY A 55 12.88 11.49 -13.71
C GLY A 55 12.91 10.02 -13.29
N PHE A 56 13.63 9.70 -12.21
CA PHE A 56 13.67 8.35 -11.65
C PHE A 56 12.28 7.87 -11.23
N ALA A 57 11.54 8.69 -10.51
CA ALA A 57 10.19 8.34 -10.09
C ALA A 57 9.23 8.14 -11.29
N ASN A 58 9.38 8.94 -12.36
CA ASN A 58 8.63 8.73 -13.62
C ASN A 58 8.96 7.37 -14.25
N ILE A 59 10.25 7.00 -14.33
CA ILE A 59 10.67 5.70 -14.88
C ILE A 59 10.03 4.57 -14.05
N MET A 60 10.03 4.66 -12.73
CA MET A 60 9.43 3.65 -11.87
C MET A 60 7.93 3.45 -12.14
N GLN A 61 7.19 4.51 -12.47
CA GLN A 61 5.77 4.40 -12.85
C GLN A 61 5.53 3.85 -14.26
N THR A 62 6.50 3.94 -15.17
CA THR A 62 6.36 3.35 -16.51
C THR A 62 6.59 1.85 -16.53
N VAL A 63 7.28 1.31 -15.52
CA VAL A 63 7.49 -0.14 -15.39
C VAL A 63 6.16 -0.82 -15.05
N PRO A 64 5.71 -1.84 -15.79
CA PRO A 64 4.50 -2.59 -15.42
C PRO A 64 4.61 -3.18 -14.01
N SER A 65 3.52 -3.12 -13.23
CA SER A 65 3.54 -3.53 -11.82
C SER A 65 4.02 -4.97 -11.61
N LEU A 66 3.57 -5.89 -12.45
CA LEU A 66 4.01 -7.29 -12.38
C LEU A 66 5.51 -7.44 -12.67
N ALA A 67 6.04 -6.65 -13.62
CA ALA A 67 7.46 -6.63 -13.91
C ALA A 67 8.28 -6.05 -12.75
N LEU A 68 7.76 -4.98 -12.10
CA LEU A 68 8.43 -4.40 -10.93
C LEU A 68 8.53 -5.41 -9.78
N PHE A 69 7.48 -6.19 -9.52
CA PHE A 69 7.56 -7.29 -8.56
C PHE A 69 8.66 -8.29 -8.96
N GLY A 70 8.71 -8.69 -10.24
CA GLY A 70 9.74 -9.58 -10.76
C GLY A 70 11.15 -9.05 -10.59
N PHE A 71 11.37 -7.75 -10.74
CA PHE A 71 12.69 -7.12 -10.50
C PHE A 71 13.06 -7.04 -9.02
N LEU A 72 12.08 -6.82 -8.14
CA LEU A 72 12.34 -6.66 -6.71
C LEU A 72 12.62 -8.01 -6.01
N ILE A 73 12.03 -9.11 -6.47
CA ILE A 73 12.25 -10.45 -5.88
C ILE A 73 13.73 -10.84 -5.86
N PRO A 74 14.46 -10.86 -6.98
CA PRO A 74 15.88 -11.21 -6.99
C PRO A 74 16.78 -10.11 -6.41
N LEU A 75 16.40 -8.83 -6.54
CA LEU A 75 17.19 -7.71 -6.04
C LEU A 75 17.36 -7.78 -4.51
N ASN A 76 16.33 -8.17 -3.79
CA ASN A 76 16.38 -8.33 -2.34
C ASN A 76 17.33 -9.43 -1.87
N LEU A 77 17.45 -10.52 -2.63
CA LEU A 77 18.38 -11.61 -2.36
C LEU A 77 19.87 -11.19 -2.48
N TYR A 78 20.19 -10.27 -3.39
CA TYR A 78 21.57 -9.94 -3.74
C TYR A 78 22.10 -8.64 -3.11
N LEU A 79 21.27 -7.63 -2.87
CA LEU A 79 21.73 -6.32 -2.44
C LEU A 79 21.69 -6.11 -0.93
N PHE A 80 20.81 -6.80 -0.22
CA PHE A 80 20.56 -6.48 1.17
C PHE A 80 20.70 -7.67 2.11
N HIS A 81 21.53 -8.62 1.98
CA HIS A 81 21.77 -9.75 2.91
C HIS A 81 21.00 -9.75 4.25
N VAL A 82 20.14 -8.78 4.47
CA VAL A 82 19.32 -8.57 5.65
C VAL A 82 17.92 -9.08 5.30
N ARG A 83 17.46 -10.12 5.97
CA ARG A 83 16.14 -10.77 5.86
C ARG A 83 14.91 -9.85 6.11
N ILE A 84 15.05 -8.54 6.00
CA ILE A 84 13.98 -7.57 6.27
C ILE A 84 13.09 -7.37 5.04
N ILE A 85 13.62 -7.53 3.83
CA ILE A 85 12.89 -7.40 2.57
C ILE A 85 13.32 -8.58 1.72
N GLY A 86 12.56 -9.65 1.63
CA GLY A 86 13.08 -10.81 0.94
C GLY A 86 12.05 -11.63 0.19
N GLY A 87 12.33 -11.91 -1.08
CA GLY A 87 11.63 -12.94 -1.85
C GLY A 87 10.19 -12.58 -2.18
N ILE A 88 9.36 -13.58 -2.15
CA ILE A 88 7.92 -13.52 -2.41
C ILE A 88 7.19 -13.12 -1.14
N GLY A 89 6.16 -12.28 -1.23
CA GLY A 89 5.29 -11.95 -0.11
C GLY A 89 5.05 -10.46 0.13
N PRO A 90 4.42 -10.11 1.28
CA PRO A 90 3.95 -8.76 1.57
C PRO A 90 5.05 -7.70 1.59
N GLN A 91 6.27 -8.04 2.00
CA GLN A 91 7.39 -7.09 2.11
C GLN A 91 7.80 -6.55 0.74
N THR A 92 7.99 -7.44 -0.23
CA THR A 92 8.29 -7.07 -1.62
C THR A 92 7.14 -6.29 -2.26
N ALA A 93 5.89 -6.68 -1.96
CA ALA A 93 4.72 -5.95 -2.41
C ALA A 93 4.69 -4.52 -1.85
N ILE A 94 4.90 -4.34 -0.54
CA ILE A 94 4.95 -3.01 0.09
C ILE A 94 6.04 -2.15 -0.57
N ALA A 95 7.24 -2.69 -0.80
CA ALA A 95 8.31 -1.94 -1.45
C ALA A 95 7.91 -1.45 -2.86
N ALA A 96 7.29 -2.31 -3.67
CA ALA A 96 6.81 -1.93 -5.00
C ALA A 96 5.68 -0.88 -4.93
N LEU A 97 4.71 -1.08 -4.04
CA LEU A 97 3.61 -0.14 -3.83
C LEU A 97 4.11 1.24 -3.38
N VAL A 98 5.12 1.29 -2.50
CA VAL A 98 5.78 2.54 -2.09
C VAL A 98 6.39 3.24 -3.30
N LEU A 99 7.14 2.53 -4.15
CA LEU A 99 7.76 3.10 -5.36
C LEU A 99 6.71 3.72 -6.30
N TYR A 100 5.57 3.06 -6.50
CA TYR A 100 4.47 3.60 -7.30
C TYR A 100 3.81 4.82 -6.67
N ALA A 101 3.66 4.82 -5.35
CA ALA A 101 3.05 5.93 -4.62
C ALA A 101 3.94 7.17 -4.52
N LEU A 102 5.26 7.02 -4.59
CA LEU A 102 6.21 8.11 -4.41
C LEU A 102 6.04 9.22 -5.45
N LEU A 103 5.90 8.88 -6.75
CA LEU A 103 5.85 9.91 -7.79
C LEU A 103 4.69 10.91 -7.62
N PRO A 104 3.42 10.47 -7.49
CA PRO A 104 2.33 11.43 -7.33
C PRO A 104 2.48 12.26 -6.05
N ILE A 105 3.01 11.69 -4.96
CA ILE A 105 3.21 12.42 -3.71
C ILE A 105 4.34 13.45 -3.85
N ILE A 106 5.51 13.06 -4.36
CA ILE A 106 6.65 13.96 -4.55
C ILE A 106 6.27 15.10 -5.51
N ARG A 107 5.67 14.76 -6.65
CA ARG A 107 5.29 15.72 -7.69
C ARG A 107 4.28 16.73 -7.19
N ASN A 108 3.22 16.28 -6.53
CA ASN A 108 2.20 17.17 -6.01
C ASN A 108 2.72 18.02 -4.84
N THR A 109 3.59 17.49 -3.98
CA THR A 109 4.24 18.26 -2.93
C THR A 109 5.13 19.36 -3.53
N PHE A 110 5.98 19.00 -4.49
CA PHE A 110 6.84 19.95 -5.21
C PHE A 110 6.02 21.04 -5.92
N THR A 111 5.01 20.65 -6.69
CA THR A 111 4.13 21.58 -7.43
C THR A 111 3.30 22.44 -6.48
N GLY A 112 2.76 21.85 -5.41
CA GLY A 112 1.95 22.58 -4.44
C GLY A 112 2.73 23.66 -3.72
N ILE A 113 3.94 23.36 -3.26
CA ILE A 113 4.79 24.34 -2.60
C ILE A 113 5.24 25.42 -3.60
N ASN A 114 5.73 25.06 -4.79
CA ASN A 114 6.15 26.06 -5.79
C ASN A 114 4.99 26.91 -6.30
N GLY A 115 3.75 26.43 -6.26
CA GLY A 115 2.55 27.15 -6.65
C GLY A 115 2.06 28.18 -5.62
N VAL A 116 2.71 28.30 -4.45
CA VAL A 116 2.39 29.38 -3.50
C VAL A 116 2.82 30.71 -4.08
N ASP A 117 1.91 31.70 -4.04
CA ASP A 117 2.13 33.04 -4.59
C ASP A 117 3.44 33.65 -4.06
N PRO A 118 4.34 34.12 -4.95
CA PRO A 118 5.58 34.81 -4.57
C PRO A 118 5.34 36.02 -3.67
N ALA A 119 4.27 36.78 -3.88
CA ALA A 119 3.95 37.94 -3.07
C ALA A 119 3.69 37.57 -1.60
N ILE A 120 3.02 36.41 -1.36
CA ILE A 120 2.79 35.91 0.00
C ILE A 120 4.12 35.51 0.67
N ARG A 121 5.04 34.92 -0.09
CA ARG A 121 6.39 34.59 0.41
C ARG A 121 7.21 35.83 0.75
N GLU A 122 7.16 36.85 -0.11
CA GLU A 122 7.84 38.14 0.10
C GLU A 122 7.30 38.83 1.33
N ALA A 123 5.97 38.89 1.50
CA ALA A 123 5.35 39.45 2.67
C ALA A 123 5.78 38.72 3.97
N GLY A 124 5.85 37.38 3.95
CA GLY A 124 6.34 36.60 5.08
C GLY A 124 7.79 36.93 5.43
N ARG A 125 8.67 37.06 4.41
CA ARG A 125 10.07 37.47 4.60
C ARG A 125 10.19 38.91 5.09
N GLY A 126 9.37 39.80 4.56
CA GLY A 126 9.30 41.20 5.02
C GLY A 126 8.88 41.33 6.48
N MET A 127 8.07 40.43 7.00
CA MET A 127 7.72 40.32 8.41
C MET A 127 8.80 39.66 9.28
N GLY A 128 9.96 39.30 8.72
CA GLY A 128 11.07 38.66 9.46
C GLY A 128 10.90 37.16 9.70
N MET A 129 10.04 36.48 8.94
CA MET A 129 9.92 35.01 9.07
C MET A 129 11.19 34.31 8.60
N THR A 130 11.65 33.36 9.39
CA THR A 130 12.70 32.43 8.98
C THR A 130 12.19 31.45 7.90
N ASP A 131 13.06 30.85 7.10
CA ASP A 131 12.66 29.89 6.05
C ASP A 131 11.84 28.71 6.63
N ARG A 132 12.13 28.28 7.85
CA ARG A 132 11.34 27.24 8.53
C ARG A 132 9.94 27.71 8.92
N GLN A 133 9.83 28.95 9.40
CA GLN A 133 8.52 29.56 9.72
C GLN A 133 7.70 29.75 8.44
N LEU A 134 8.34 30.25 7.38
CA LEU A 134 7.70 30.42 6.07
C LEU A 134 7.19 29.08 5.53
N LEU A 135 8.00 28.03 5.59
CA LEU A 135 7.59 26.69 5.16
C LEU A 135 6.40 26.17 5.97
N LEU A 136 6.51 26.16 7.31
CA LEU A 136 5.53 25.48 8.18
C LEU A 136 4.24 26.28 8.39
N GLN A 137 4.30 27.62 8.34
CA GLN A 137 3.18 28.51 8.65
C GLN A 137 2.48 29.06 7.41
N VAL A 138 3.16 29.08 6.25
CA VAL A 138 2.65 29.68 5.02
C VAL A 138 2.60 28.66 3.89
N GLU A 139 3.77 28.17 3.43
CA GLU A 139 3.84 27.38 2.21
C GLU A 139 3.13 26.02 2.37
N LEU A 140 3.41 25.29 3.45
CA LEU A 140 2.84 23.97 3.67
C LEU A 140 1.31 24.01 3.86
N PRO A 141 0.74 24.90 4.69
CA PRO A 141 -0.71 25.04 4.81
C PRO A 141 -1.41 25.39 3.50
N LEU A 142 -0.83 26.30 2.69
CA LEU A 142 -1.41 26.71 1.42
C LEU A 142 -1.30 25.61 0.34
N SER A 143 -0.28 24.78 0.39
CA SER A 143 -0.06 23.69 -0.55
C SER A 143 -0.78 22.38 -0.20
N LEU A 144 -1.36 22.26 1.00
CA LEU A 144 -1.96 21.03 1.50
C LEU A 144 -3.01 20.42 0.58
N GLY A 145 -3.85 21.22 -0.03
CA GLY A 145 -4.87 20.71 -0.96
C GLY A 145 -4.24 20.01 -2.18
N VAL A 146 -3.10 20.53 -2.68
CA VAL A 146 -2.38 19.90 -3.79
C VAL A 146 -1.62 18.66 -3.33
N ILE A 147 -1.01 18.72 -2.14
CA ILE A 147 -0.33 17.55 -1.54
C ILE A 147 -1.31 16.39 -1.34
N LEU A 148 -2.51 16.68 -0.79
CA LEU A 148 -3.55 15.68 -0.59
C LEU A 148 -4.09 15.11 -1.90
N ALA A 149 -4.17 15.90 -2.96
CA ALA A 149 -4.49 15.38 -4.29
C ALA A 149 -3.46 14.33 -4.74
N GLY A 150 -2.16 14.56 -4.47
CA GLY A 150 -1.10 13.58 -4.72
C GLY A 150 -1.25 12.31 -3.89
N VAL A 151 -1.56 12.44 -2.61
CA VAL A 151 -1.82 11.30 -1.70
C VAL A 151 -3.04 10.50 -2.16
N ARG A 152 -4.12 11.18 -2.58
CA ARG A 152 -5.32 10.54 -3.12
C ARG A 152 -5.02 9.68 -4.34
N VAL A 153 -4.31 10.23 -5.32
CA VAL A 153 -3.90 9.50 -6.53
C VAL A 153 -3.01 8.31 -6.16
N ALA A 154 -2.02 8.51 -5.27
CA ALA A 154 -1.14 7.45 -4.80
C ALA A 154 -1.91 6.31 -4.13
N THR A 155 -2.88 6.63 -3.27
CA THR A 155 -3.69 5.64 -2.56
C THR A 155 -4.52 4.80 -3.54
N VAL A 156 -5.18 5.42 -4.52
CA VAL A 156 -5.97 4.72 -5.54
C VAL A 156 -5.08 3.79 -6.37
N ILE A 157 -3.89 4.26 -6.78
CA ILE A 157 -2.89 3.42 -7.47
C ILE A 157 -2.50 2.22 -6.59
N CYS A 158 -2.23 2.45 -5.29
CA CYS A 158 -1.88 1.38 -4.37
C CYS A 158 -2.99 0.33 -4.24
N VAL A 159 -4.27 0.72 -4.16
CA VAL A 159 -5.38 -0.24 -4.11
C VAL A 159 -5.40 -1.12 -5.36
N GLY A 160 -5.29 -0.53 -6.55
CA GLY A 160 -5.24 -1.29 -7.80
C GLY A 160 -4.03 -2.23 -7.89
N THR A 161 -2.84 -1.73 -7.54
CA THR A 161 -1.60 -2.52 -7.61
C THR A 161 -1.56 -3.62 -6.54
N ALA A 162 -2.17 -3.41 -5.37
CA ALA A 162 -2.27 -4.42 -4.32
C ALA A 162 -3.09 -5.65 -4.75
N THR A 163 -4.04 -5.52 -5.70
CA THR A 163 -4.72 -6.69 -6.27
C THR A 163 -3.75 -7.58 -7.05
N ILE A 164 -2.79 -6.96 -7.76
CA ILE A 164 -1.78 -7.67 -8.56
C ILE A 164 -0.70 -8.30 -7.66
N ALA A 165 -0.44 -7.71 -6.48
CA ALA A 165 0.53 -8.22 -5.52
C ALA A 165 0.19 -9.64 -5.00
N ALA A 166 -1.07 -10.07 -5.13
CA ALA A 166 -1.46 -11.45 -4.85
C ALA A 166 -0.74 -12.48 -5.76
N ALA A 167 -0.28 -12.08 -6.94
CA ALA A 167 0.51 -12.93 -7.84
C ALA A 167 1.86 -13.35 -7.23
N ILE A 168 2.38 -12.57 -6.27
CA ILE A 168 3.62 -12.86 -5.53
C ILE A 168 3.33 -13.26 -4.07
N ASP A 169 2.16 -13.82 -3.82
CA ASP A 169 1.67 -14.27 -2.50
C ASP A 169 1.68 -13.19 -1.41
N ALA A 170 1.47 -11.93 -1.79
CA ALA A 170 1.37 -10.83 -0.83
C ALA A 170 0.05 -10.79 -0.04
N GLY A 171 -0.91 -11.62 -0.38
CA GLY A 171 -2.24 -11.64 0.23
C GLY A 171 -3.24 -10.68 -0.40
N GLY A 172 -4.29 -10.40 0.34
CA GLY A 172 -5.33 -9.44 -0.06
C GLY A 172 -6.36 -9.98 -1.06
N LEU A 173 -7.29 -9.10 -1.44
CA LEU A 173 -8.45 -9.44 -2.30
C LEU A 173 -8.07 -9.98 -3.68
N GLY A 174 -6.85 -9.69 -4.15
CA GLY A 174 -6.32 -10.25 -5.39
C GLY A 174 -6.26 -11.78 -5.40
N ARG A 175 -6.13 -12.44 -4.25
CA ARG A 175 -6.17 -13.92 -4.16
C ARG A 175 -7.47 -14.48 -4.73
N TYR A 176 -8.61 -13.88 -4.44
CA TYR A 176 -9.90 -14.30 -5.03
C TYR A 176 -9.90 -14.11 -6.54
N ILE A 177 -9.38 -12.99 -7.04
CA ILE A 177 -9.33 -12.70 -8.48
C ILE A 177 -8.48 -13.76 -9.19
N PHE A 178 -7.25 -13.99 -8.73
CA PHE A 178 -6.35 -14.96 -9.37
C PHE A 178 -6.86 -16.40 -9.24
N ARG A 179 -7.45 -16.77 -8.09
CA ARG A 179 -8.08 -18.07 -7.89
C ARG A 179 -9.26 -18.26 -8.85
N GLY A 180 -10.14 -17.26 -8.96
CA GLY A 180 -11.27 -17.28 -9.87
C GLY A 180 -10.87 -17.36 -11.33
N LEU A 181 -9.80 -16.67 -11.75
CA LEU A 181 -9.25 -16.76 -13.10
C LEU A 181 -8.74 -18.18 -13.41
N ARG A 182 -8.02 -18.82 -12.48
CA ARG A 182 -7.53 -20.19 -12.67
C ARG A 182 -8.65 -21.23 -12.74
N MET A 183 -9.69 -21.04 -11.91
CA MET A 183 -10.83 -21.96 -11.83
C MET A 183 -11.96 -21.64 -12.82
N ASN A 184 -11.81 -20.55 -13.61
CA ASN A 184 -12.86 -19.98 -14.47
C ASN A 184 -14.19 -19.74 -13.72
N ASP A 185 -14.06 -19.26 -12.45
CA ASP A 185 -15.19 -18.98 -11.56
C ASP A 185 -15.42 -17.47 -11.44
N ASN A 186 -16.48 -17.00 -12.12
CA ASN A 186 -16.86 -15.59 -12.11
C ASN A 186 -17.26 -15.07 -10.72
N VAL A 187 -17.81 -15.94 -9.85
CA VAL A 187 -18.20 -15.53 -8.50
C VAL A 187 -16.96 -15.20 -7.66
N LEU A 188 -15.91 -16.02 -7.75
CA LEU A 188 -14.63 -15.74 -7.08
C LEU A 188 -13.96 -14.47 -7.62
N ILE A 189 -13.95 -14.27 -8.96
CA ILE A 189 -13.41 -13.05 -9.55
C ILE A 189 -14.11 -11.83 -8.98
N LEU A 190 -15.44 -11.83 -8.97
CA LEU A 190 -16.24 -10.72 -8.46
C LEU A 190 -16.11 -10.56 -6.95
N ALA A 191 -15.93 -11.64 -6.20
CA ALA A 191 -15.72 -11.61 -4.76
C ALA A 191 -14.42 -10.88 -4.36
N GLY A 192 -13.41 -10.87 -5.24
CA GLY A 192 -12.21 -10.06 -5.05
C GLY A 192 -12.33 -8.66 -5.66
N ALA A 193 -12.84 -8.57 -6.89
CA ALA A 193 -12.85 -7.32 -7.65
C ALA A 193 -13.82 -6.27 -7.08
N VAL A 194 -15.04 -6.68 -6.67
CA VAL A 194 -16.04 -5.74 -6.14
C VAL A 194 -15.58 -5.06 -4.84
N PRO A 195 -15.13 -5.79 -3.80
CA PRO A 195 -14.63 -5.13 -2.59
C PRO A 195 -13.39 -4.27 -2.86
N ALA A 196 -12.46 -4.69 -3.73
CA ALA A 196 -11.29 -3.90 -4.08
C ALA A 196 -11.69 -2.57 -4.76
N ALA A 197 -12.64 -2.61 -5.69
CA ALA A 197 -13.18 -1.41 -6.32
C ALA A 197 -13.90 -0.48 -5.32
N LEU A 198 -14.65 -1.05 -4.38
CA LEU A 198 -15.31 -0.27 -3.33
C LEU A 198 -14.30 0.39 -2.39
N ILE A 199 -13.19 -0.29 -2.04
CA ILE A 199 -12.10 0.30 -1.25
C ILE A 199 -11.47 1.46 -2.02
N ALA A 200 -11.18 1.31 -3.32
CA ALA A 200 -10.62 2.38 -4.14
C ALA A 200 -11.56 3.59 -4.21
N LEU A 201 -12.85 3.37 -4.44
CA LEU A 201 -13.86 4.42 -4.48
C LEU A 201 -14.01 5.10 -3.12
N ALA A 202 -14.07 4.35 -2.03
CA ALA A 202 -14.15 4.90 -0.67
C ALA A 202 -12.92 5.76 -0.35
N ALA A 203 -11.72 5.28 -0.65
CA ALA A 203 -10.48 6.03 -0.47
C ALA A 203 -10.48 7.33 -1.30
N ASP A 204 -10.90 7.25 -2.56
CA ASP A 204 -11.02 8.41 -3.45
C ASP A 204 -11.99 9.46 -2.90
N VAL A 205 -13.16 9.04 -2.48
CA VAL A 205 -14.19 9.93 -1.93
C VAL A 205 -13.73 10.55 -0.60
N ILE A 206 -13.22 9.75 0.34
CA ILE A 206 -12.78 10.23 1.66
C ILE A 206 -11.63 11.24 1.51
N LEU A 207 -10.61 10.90 0.73
CA LEU A 207 -9.48 11.79 0.49
C LEU A 207 -9.87 13.02 -0.32
N GLY A 208 -10.81 12.89 -1.27
CA GLY A 208 -11.38 14.01 -2.00
C GLY A 208 -12.13 15.00 -1.12
N TYR A 209 -12.88 14.53 -0.12
CA TYR A 209 -13.50 15.41 0.88
C TYR A 209 -12.45 16.12 1.74
N ALA A 210 -11.40 15.40 2.19
CA ALA A 210 -10.30 15.99 2.95
C ALA A 210 -9.56 17.07 2.12
N GLU A 211 -9.29 16.80 0.84
CA GLU A 211 -8.69 17.76 -0.08
C GLU A 211 -9.53 19.05 -0.22
N ARG A 212 -10.84 18.91 -0.47
CA ARG A 212 -11.75 20.04 -0.61
C ARG A 212 -11.84 20.88 0.67
N ALA A 213 -11.94 20.23 1.82
CA ALA A 213 -12.00 20.90 3.12
C ALA A 213 -10.73 21.73 3.40
N MET A 214 -9.56 21.27 2.93
CA MET A 214 -8.31 22.00 3.09
C MET A 214 -8.17 23.16 2.08
N ARG A 215 -8.60 22.98 0.82
CA ARG A 215 -8.60 24.07 -0.17
C ARG A 215 -9.48 25.25 0.21
N LEU A 216 -10.61 25.00 0.89
CA LEU A 216 -11.54 26.06 1.31
C LEU A 216 -11.08 26.84 2.54
N GLY A 217 -9.85 26.63 3.03
CA GLY A 217 -9.32 27.34 4.19
C GLY A 217 -10.06 27.05 5.50
N GLN A 218 -11.01 26.09 5.49
CA GLN A 218 -11.83 25.76 6.66
C GLN A 218 -11.05 25.07 7.78
N ILE A 219 -9.81 24.67 7.51
CA ILE A 219 -8.94 24.01 8.49
C ILE A 219 -7.66 24.83 8.66
N ALA A 220 -7.78 26.07 9.10
CA ALA A 220 -6.62 26.87 9.53
C ALA A 220 -6.35 26.68 11.05
N GLY A 221 -5.09 26.58 11.42
CA GLY A 221 -4.63 26.64 12.80
C GLY A 221 -4.76 25.35 13.62
N LYS A 222 -5.47 25.38 14.75
CA LYS A 222 -5.54 24.27 15.73
C LYS A 222 -6.07 22.94 15.15
N ARG A 223 -6.90 22.98 14.10
CA ARG A 223 -7.43 21.77 13.44
C ARG A 223 -6.38 21.08 12.56
N PHE A 224 -5.43 21.81 11.99
CA PHE A 224 -4.31 21.24 11.22
C PHE A 224 -3.44 20.31 12.07
N LYS A 225 -3.07 20.76 13.29
CA LYS A 225 -2.36 19.88 14.23
C LYS A 225 -3.15 18.62 14.56
N LYS A 226 -4.48 18.72 14.73
CA LYS A 226 -5.33 17.54 14.98
C LYS A 226 -5.33 16.55 13.80
N VAL A 227 -5.34 17.02 12.55
CA VAL A 227 -5.29 16.16 11.36
C VAL A 227 -3.92 15.47 11.25
N ILE A 228 -2.82 16.18 11.49
CA ILE A 228 -1.47 15.57 11.55
C ILE A 228 -1.41 14.52 12.68
N TRP A 229 -1.90 14.84 13.88
CA TRP A 229 -1.90 13.89 14.98
C TRP A 229 -2.83 12.71 14.75
N ALA A 230 -3.98 12.91 14.07
CA ALA A 230 -4.87 11.82 13.67
C ALA A 230 -4.22 10.92 12.60
N ALA A 231 -3.54 11.50 11.61
CA ALA A 231 -2.79 10.74 10.60
C ALA A 231 -1.59 10.00 11.23
N ALA A 232 -0.84 10.66 12.14
CA ALA A 232 0.23 10.02 12.89
C ALA A 232 -0.29 8.92 13.82
N GLY A 233 -1.44 9.13 14.45
CA GLY A 233 -2.11 8.12 15.29
C GLY A 233 -2.59 6.93 14.47
N ALA A 234 -3.20 7.15 13.30
CA ALA A 234 -3.58 6.09 12.39
C ALA A 234 -2.36 5.30 11.91
N LEU A 235 -1.26 5.98 11.60
CA LEU A 235 0.01 5.35 11.22
C LEU A 235 0.61 4.53 12.38
N ALA A 236 0.55 5.04 13.60
CA ALA A 236 1.01 4.35 14.81
C ALA A 236 0.15 3.11 15.12
N VAL A 237 -1.17 3.20 14.93
CA VAL A 237 -2.10 2.05 15.05
C VAL A 237 -1.77 1.00 13.99
N VAL A 238 -1.55 1.41 12.73
CA VAL A 238 -1.16 0.51 11.65
C VAL A 238 0.20 -0.12 11.95
N ALA A 239 1.19 0.67 12.41
CA ALA A 239 2.51 0.15 12.80
C ALA A 239 2.39 -0.85 13.98
N SER A 240 1.54 -0.57 14.96
CA SER A 240 1.28 -1.47 16.10
C SER A 240 0.60 -2.77 15.64
N ILE A 241 -0.34 -2.69 14.70
CA ILE A 241 -0.95 -3.86 14.06
C ILE A 241 0.10 -4.66 13.31
N VAL A 242 1.01 -4.00 12.56
CA VAL A 242 2.14 -4.65 11.88
C VAL A 242 3.03 -5.42 12.85
N VAL A 243 3.46 -4.76 13.93
CA VAL A 243 4.32 -5.38 14.95
C VAL A 243 3.61 -6.53 15.65
N PHE A 244 2.32 -6.37 15.96
CA PHE A 244 1.51 -7.41 16.60
C PHE A 244 1.31 -8.64 15.70
N TYR A 245 1.08 -8.44 14.39
CA TYR A 245 0.97 -9.54 13.43
C TYR A 245 2.33 -10.15 13.07
N SER A 246 3.40 -9.36 13.02
CA SER A 246 4.76 -9.87 12.81
C SER A 246 5.29 -10.65 14.02
N GLY A 247 4.84 -10.32 15.24
CA GLY A 247 5.24 -11.01 16.48
C GLY A 247 4.55 -12.35 16.71
N LYS A 248 3.48 -12.66 15.98
CA LYS A 248 2.85 -14.01 15.99
C LYS A 248 3.47 -14.92 14.93
N ALA A 249 4.78 -15.15 15.00
CA ALA A 249 5.36 -16.39 14.49
C ALA A 249 4.84 -17.54 15.37
N SER A 250 3.55 -17.86 15.26
CA SER A 250 3.04 -19.10 15.83
C SER A 250 3.73 -20.25 15.10
N HIS A 251 4.03 -21.33 15.81
CA HIS A 251 4.53 -22.58 15.26
C HIS A 251 3.48 -23.18 14.29
N ARG A 252 3.40 -22.56 13.09
CA ARG A 252 2.53 -22.99 12.00
C ARG A 252 3.40 -23.66 10.96
N VAL A 253 3.03 -24.85 10.58
CA VAL A 253 3.61 -25.55 9.43
C VAL A 253 2.67 -25.34 8.26
N ALA A 254 3.16 -24.74 7.18
CA ALA A 254 2.40 -24.64 5.93
C ALA A 254 2.58 -25.94 5.15
N VAL A 255 1.48 -26.63 4.87
CA VAL A 255 1.46 -27.75 3.92
C VAL A 255 0.93 -27.20 2.60
N GLY A 256 1.84 -27.15 1.61
CA GLY A 256 1.52 -26.69 0.26
C GLY A 256 1.41 -27.85 -0.73
N SER A 257 0.45 -27.74 -1.65
CA SER A 257 0.38 -28.65 -2.80
C SER A 257 0.00 -27.86 -4.06
N LYS A 258 0.31 -28.42 -5.23
CA LYS A 258 -0.23 -27.91 -6.50
C LYS A 258 -1.73 -28.22 -6.58
N ASP A 259 -2.39 -27.56 -7.51
CA ASP A 259 -3.83 -27.62 -7.80
C ASP A 259 -4.31 -28.92 -8.50
N PHE A 260 -3.44 -29.96 -8.58
CA PHE A 260 -3.81 -31.28 -9.06
C PHE A 260 -4.54 -32.07 -7.98
N THR A 261 -5.63 -32.75 -8.37
CA THR A 261 -6.50 -33.49 -7.43
C THR A 261 -5.73 -34.46 -6.52
N GLU A 262 -4.75 -35.19 -7.07
CA GLU A 262 -3.92 -36.13 -6.31
C GLU A 262 -3.07 -35.42 -5.25
N GLN A 263 -2.53 -34.26 -5.60
CA GLN A 263 -1.66 -33.50 -4.70
C GLN A 263 -2.47 -32.78 -3.60
N ILE A 264 -3.69 -32.36 -3.87
CA ILE A 264 -4.61 -31.84 -2.87
C ILE A 264 -4.95 -32.92 -1.83
N ILE A 265 -5.24 -34.15 -2.29
CA ILE A 265 -5.54 -35.29 -1.41
C ILE A 265 -4.31 -35.62 -0.55
N LEU A 266 -3.13 -35.71 -1.16
CA LEU A 266 -1.88 -35.99 -0.43
C LEU A 266 -1.54 -34.88 0.58
N GLY A 267 -1.75 -33.61 0.17
CA GLY A 267 -1.55 -32.44 1.03
C GLY A 267 -2.48 -32.47 2.25
N GLU A 268 -3.75 -32.83 2.05
CA GLU A 268 -4.72 -32.94 3.15
C GLU A 268 -4.39 -34.10 4.08
N LEU A 269 -4.00 -35.24 3.55
CA LEU A 269 -3.54 -36.41 4.37
C LEU A 269 -2.32 -36.02 5.21
N LEU A 270 -1.35 -35.32 4.63
CA LEU A 270 -0.17 -34.85 5.35
C LEU A 270 -0.54 -33.83 6.44
N ALA A 271 -1.44 -32.88 6.12
CA ALA A 271 -1.92 -31.89 7.08
C ALA A 271 -2.59 -32.58 8.29
N GLN A 272 -3.49 -33.51 8.05
CA GLN A 272 -4.16 -34.29 9.10
C GLN A 272 -3.18 -35.16 9.91
N ALA A 273 -2.18 -35.75 9.28
CA ALA A 273 -1.15 -36.53 9.97
C ALA A 273 -0.28 -35.67 10.90
N ILE A 274 0.03 -34.40 10.49
CA ILE A 274 0.77 -33.45 11.33
C ILE A 274 -0.10 -33.03 12.52
N GLU A 275 -1.35 -32.67 12.29
CA GLU A 275 -2.31 -32.27 13.34
C GLU A 275 -2.56 -33.40 14.35
N ALA A 276 -2.62 -34.64 13.88
CA ALA A 276 -2.84 -35.80 14.75
C ALA A 276 -1.63 -36.16 15.61
N LYS A 277 -0.40 -35.87 15.15
CA LYS A 277 0.84 -36.27 15.84
C LYS A 277 1.57 -35.14 16.54
N THR A 278 1.16 -33.89 16.33
CA THR A 278 1.81 -32.69 16.89
C THR A 278 0.78 -31.67 17.33
N SER A 279 1.19 -30.76 18.21
CA SER A 279 0.37 -29.59 18.60
C SER A 279 0.53 -28.40 17.63
N LEU A 280 1.08 -28.60 16.44
CA LEU A 280 1.31 -27.56 15.45
C LEU A 280 0.01 -27.24 14.71
N LEU A 281 -0.25 -25.95 14.48
CA LEU A 281 -1.33 -25.52 13.61
C LEU A 281 -0.88 -25.66 12.15
N VAL A 282 -1.64 -26.41 11.34
CA VAL A 282 -1.32 -26.61 9.93
C VAL A 282 -2.08 -25.60 9.06
N GLU A 283 -1.35 -24.78 8.35
CA GLU A 283 -1.90 -23.89 7.33
C GLU A 283 -1.91 -24.61 5.97
N ARG A 284 -3.12 -24.87 5.45
CA ARG A 284 -3.32 -25.57 4.18
C ARG A 284 -3.22 -24.59 3.01
N ARG A 285 -2.27 -24.81 2.10
CA ARG A 285 -2.03 -24.02 0.90
C ARG A 285 -2.04 -24.91 -0.34
N PHE A 286 -3.22 -25.44 -0.70
CA PHE A 286 -3.37 -26.45 -1.76
C PHE A 286 -3.55 -25.89 -3.17
N ASP A 287 -3.34 -24.60 -3.37
CA ASP A 287 -3.50 -23.93 -4.66
C ASP A 287 -2.22 -23.22 -5.13
N LEU A 288 -1.07 -23.74 -4.76
CA LEU A 288 0.22 -23.26 -5.25
C LEU A 288 0.34 -23.60 -6.74
N GLY A 289 -0.35 -22.80 -7.58
CA GLY A 289 -0.33 -22.99 -9.03
C GLY A 289 1.01 -22.60 -9.66
N GLY A 290 1.45 -23.37 -10.63
CA GLY A 290 2.57 -23.05 -11.49
C GLY A 290 3.97 -23.33 -10.96
N ASN A 291 4.99 -22.82 -11.64
CA ASN A 291 6.43 -23.11 -11.44
C ASN A 291 7.06 -22.52 -10.15
N LEU A 292 6.26 -21.99 -9.23
CA LEU A 292 6.72 -21.35 -7.98
C LEU A 292 6.59 -22.26 -6.74
N ALA A 293 6.26 -23.54 -6.93
CA ALA A 293 6.11 -24.50 -5.84
C ALA A 293 7.40 -25.27 -5.50
N HIS A 294 8.55 -24.66 -5.79
CA HIS A 294 9.87 -25.22 -5.44
C HIS A 294 10.57 -24.39 -4.38
#